data_181062c6df98c4a8a1ffe949aa3df5b5
#
_entry.id   181062c6df98c4a8a1ffe949aa3df5b5
#
_cell.length_a   1.000
_cell.length_b   1.000
_cell.length_c   1.000
_cell.angle_alpha   90.00
_cell.angle_beta   90.00
_cell.angle_gamma   90.00
#
_symmetry.space_group_name_H-M   'P 1'
#
loop_
_entity.id
_entity.type
_entity.pdbx_description
1 polymer ?
#
loop_
_entity_poly.entity_id
_entity_poly.type
_entity_poly.pdbx_seq_one_letter_code
_entity_poly.pdbx_strand_id
1 'polypeptide(L)'
;MGISAIIIEDKTGLKKNSLFGTAVPQTRDTIEDFSHKIRMGKSAQITDDFMVIARIESFILGDTLEDALERADAYVEAGADGVMIHSKDKSGDDIKSFCLNFREKNTTIPIVVVPSSYNHIKEEELIEWGANIVIYANHLLRASFPSMQNVAKTILKNKRTSELDNTCMSIKEILELIPGTK
;
A
#
# COMPACT_ATOMS: atom_id res chain seq x y z
N MET A 1 -0.96 0.73 -22.79
CA MET A 1 -0.85 0.07 -21.47
C MET A 1 -1.96 0.62 -20.61
N GLY A 2 -2.73 -0.26 -19.95
CA GLY A 2 -3.80 0.11 -19.04
C GLY A 2 -3.35 0.04 -17.58
N ILE A 3 -4.10 0.73 -16.69
CA ILE A 3 -4.01 0.59 -15.24
C ILE A 3 -5.24 -0.18 -14.81
N SER A 4 -5.08 -1.23 -14.00
CA SER A 4 -6.20 -2.10 -13.58
C SER A 4 -6.91 -1.59 -12.32
N ALA A 5 -6.24 -0.81 -11.48
CA ALA A 5 -6.82 -0.31 -10.25
C ALA A 5 -6.16 0.98 -9.78
N ILE A 6 -6.91 1.77 -9.01
CA ILE A 6 -6.38 2.86 -8.18
C ILE A 6 -6.75 2.62 -6.72
N ILE A 7 -5.90 3.10 -5.82
CA ILE A 7 -6.18 3.16 -4.39
C ILE A 7 -6.24 4.64 -4.02
N ILE A 8 -7.39 5.10 -3.54
CA ILE A 8 -7.60 6.48 -3.07
C ILE A 8 -7.82 6.48 -1.56
N GLU A 9 -7.21 7.43 -0.86
CA GLU A 9 -7.30 7.52 0.59
C GLU A 9 -8.29 8.58 1.04
N ASP A 10 -9.00 8.32 2.11
CA ASP A 10 -10.02 9.21 2.69
C ASP A 10 -9.42 10.36 3.50
N LYS A 11 -8.30 10.91 3.03
CA LYS A 11 -7.65 12.11 3.58
C LYS A 11 -7.81 13.32 2.69
N THR A 12 -7.87 14.48 3.32
CA THR A 12 -7.95 15.79 2.65
C THR A 12 -6.62 16.54 2.66
N GLY A 13 -6.50 17.53 1.79
CA GLY A 13 -5.35 18.41 1.72
C GLY A 13 -4.10 17.79 1.08
N LEU A 14 -2.94 18.37 1.37
CA LEU A 14 -1.67 17.86 0.85
C LEU A 14 -1.33 16.50 1.46
N LYS A 15 -0.95 15.57 0.62
CA LYS A 15 -0.58 14.21 1.05
C LYS A 15 0.58 14.25 2.04
N LYS A 16 0.37 13.62 3.19
CA LYS A 16 1.40 13.35 4.21
C LYS A 16 1.55 11.86 4.39
N ASN A 17 2.77 11.43 4.73
CA ASN A 17 3.01 10.01 4.96
C ASN A 17 2.22 9.54 6.18
N SER A 18 1.39 8.52 5.99
CA SER A 18 0.53 7.95 7.04
C SER A 18 1.32 7.39 8.23
N LEU A 19 2.58 6.94 8.02
CA LEU A 19 3.43 6.45 9.11
C LEU A 19 3.79 7.52 10.15
N PHE A 20 3.64 8.82 9.82
CA PHE A 20 3.72 9.88 10.84
C PHE A 20 2.52 9.87 11.80
N GLY A 21 1.40 9.25 11.40
CA GLY A 21 0.19 9.17 12.22
C GLY A 21 -0.23 10.55 12.72
N THR A 22 -0.56 10.61 14.00
CA THR A 22 -0.96 11.86 14.69
C THR A 22 0.20 12.80 15.01
N ALA A 23 1.45 12.42 14.72
CA ALA A 23 2.62 13.30 14.93
C ALA A 23 2.63 14.52 13.97
N VAL A 24 1.88 14.48 12.88
CA VAL A 24 1.64 15.61 11.98
C VAL A 24 0.14 15.80 11.79
N PRO A 25 -0.37 17.06 11.74
CA PRO A 25 -1.78 17.30 11.48
C PRO A 25 -2.19 16.67 10.14
N GLN A 26 -3.16 15.80 10.18
CA GLN A 26 -3.78 15.15 9.01
C GLN A 26 -5.29 15.28 9.17
N THR A 27 -5.97 15.56 8.08
CA THR A 27 -7.41 15.70 8.04
C THR A 27 -8.01 14.64 7.13
N ARG A 28 -9.19 14.19 7.46
CA ARG A 28 -9.92 13.16 6.77
C ARG A 28 -11.20 13.72 6.16
N ASP A 29 -11.62 13.16 5.03
CA ASP A 29 -12.92 13.44 4.46
C ASP A 29 -14.05 12.94 5.39
N THR A 30 -15.20 13.56 5.30
CA THR A 30 -16.41 12.95 5.83
C THR A 30 -16.74 11.67 5.07
N ILE A 31 -17.51 10.77 5.66
CA ILE A 31 -17.97 9.56 4.98
C ILE A 31 -18.74 9.94 3.71
N GLU A 32 -19.59 10.96 3.79
CA GLU A 32 -20.40 11.43 2.66
C GLU A 32 -19.55 11.97 1.51
N ASP A 33 -18.58 12.84 1.78
CA ASP A 33 -17.71 13.45 0.76
C ASP A 33 -16.86 12.39 0.06
N PHE A 34 -16.28 11.47 0.83
CA PHE A 34 -15.45 10.42 0.24
C PHE A 34 -16.30 9.40 -0.54
N SER A 35 -17.48 9.03 -0.04
CA SER A 35 -18.46 8.21 -0.78
C SER A 35 -18.89 8.89 -2.08
N HIS A 36 -19.05 10.22 -2.06
CA HIS A 36 -19.34 10.98 -3.28
C HIS A 36 -18.19 10.88 -4.30
N LYS A 37 -16.92 11.01 -3.85
CA LYS A 37 -15.74 10.82 -4.72
C LYS A 37 -15.72 9.43 -5.37
N ILE A 38 -16.03 8.39 -4.60
CA ILE A 38 -16.10 7.02 -5.11
C ILE A 38 -17.18 6.92 -6.19
N ARG A 39 -18.40 7.39 -5.92
CA ARG A 39 -19.50 7.39 -6.90
C ARG A 39 -19.13 8.13 -8.18
N MET A 40 -18.48 9.28 -8.07
CA MET A 40 -18.02 10.05 -9.23
C MET A 40 -16.94 9.29 -10.02
N GLY A 41 -15.98 8.67 -9.34
CA GLY A 41 -14.97 7.82 -9.98
C GLY A 41 -15.58 6.63 -10.70
N LYS A 42 -16.53 5.95 -10.07
CA LYS A 42 -17.24 4.82 -10.67
C LYS A 42 -18.09 5.25 -11.89
N SER A 43 -18.77 6.37 -11.80
CA SER A 43 -19.58 6.88 -12.93
C SER A 43 -18.73 7.32 -14.14
N ALA A 44 -17.46 7.63 -13.94
CA ALA A 44 -16.53 8.02 -15.01
C ALA A 44 -15.81 6.82 -15.65
N GLN A 45 -16.00 5.60 -15.15
CA GLN A 45 -15.41 4.40 -15.73
C GLN A 45 -15.95 4.13 -17.15
N ILE A 46 -15.05 3.70 -18.05
CA ILE A 46 -15.40 3.34 -19.42
C ILE A 46 -15.65 1.82 -19.54
N THR A 47 -14.95 1.02 -18.70
CA THR A 47 -15.08 -0.45 -18.65
C THR A 47 -15.15 -0.90 -17.21
N ASP A 48 -15.68 -2.10 -16.99
CA ASP A 48 -15.78 -2.72 -15.65
C ASP A 48 -14.45 -3.34 -15.17
N ASP A 49 -13.41 -3.34 -16.02
CA ASP A 49 -12.11 -3.94 -15.70
C ASP A 49 -11.24 -3.10 -14.77
N PHE A 50 -11.66 -1.86 -14.47
CA PHE A 50 -10.91 -0.93 -13.63
C PHE A 50 -11.49 -0.88 -12.21
N MET A 51 -10.66 -1.07 -11.20
CA MET A 51 -11.07 -1.08 -9.81
C MET A 51 -10.77 0.24 -9.09
N VAL A 52 -11.72 0.72 -8.31
CA VAL A 52 -11.55 1.81 -7.33
C VAL A 52 -11.49 1.20 -5.93
N ILE A 53 -10.33 1.24 -5.30
CA ILE A 53 -10.09 0.71 -3.95
C ILE A 53 -10.07 1.87 -2.96
N ALA A 54 -10.95 1.82 -1.96
CA ALA A 54 -11.06 2.82 -0.91
C ALA A 54 -10.07 2.54 0.22
N ARG A 55 -9.13 3.46 0.46
CA ARG A 55 -8.17 3.35 1.56
C ARG A 55 -8.67 4.11 2.77
N ILE A 56 -8.77 3.39 3.89
CA ILE A 56 -9.32 3.83 5.16
C ILE A 56 -8.16 4.15 6.11
N GLU A 57 -8.11 5.38 6.59
CA GLU A 57 -7.04 5.89 7.44
C GLU A 57 -7.46 6.04 8.92
N SER A 58 -8.55 5.41 9.35
CA SER A 58 -9.08 5.50 10.72
C SER A 58 -8.02 5.20 11.77
N PHE A 59 -7.37 4.04 11.73
CA PHE A 59 -6.33 3.68 12.71
C PHE A 59 -5.08 4.58 12.67
N ILE A 60 -4.76 5.13 11.51
CA ILE A 60 -3.64 6.08 11.36
C ILE A 60 -3.93 7.38 12.11
N LEU A 61 -5.18 7.80 12.13
CA LEU A 61 -5.65 9.01 12.79
C LEU A 61 -6.04 8.79 14.26
N GLY A 62 -6.01 7.54 14.72
CA GLY A 62 -6.30 7.16 16.09
C GLY A 62 -7.79 6.94 16.38
N ASP A 63 -8.57 6.71 15.33
CA ASP A 63 -9.99 6.38 15.44
C ASP A 63 -10.20 4.89 15.73
N THR A 64 -11.43 4.49 15.97
CA THR A 64 -11.79 3.15 16.43
C THR A 64 -12.00 2.15 15.29
N LEU A 65 -12.14 0.87 15.66
CA LEU A 65 -12.51 -0.20 14.74
C LEU A 65 -13.92 0.05 14.16
N GLU A 66 -14.84 0.53 14.98
CA GLU A 66 -16.22 0.82 14.56
C GLU A 66 -16.24 1.90 13.47
N ASP A 67 -15.45 2.99 13.62
CA ASP A 67 -15.32 4.03 12.58
C ASP A 67 -14.72 3.44 11.29
N ALA A 68 -13.72 2.57 11.40
CA ALA A 68 -13.12 1.93 10.24
C ALA A 68 -14.13 1.04 9.49
N LEU A 69 -14.94 0.28 10.21
CA LEU A 69 -15.96 -0.59 9.63
C LEU A 69 -17.13 0.20 9.03
N GLU A 70 -17.62 1.25 9.71
CA GLU A 70 -18.66 2.14 9.19
C GLU A 70 -18.21 2.77 7.86
N ARG A 71 -16.98 3.25 7.77
CA ARG A 71 -16.41 3.79 6.53
C ARG A 71 -16.31 2.74 5.44
N ALA A 72 -15.81 1.55 5.78
CA ALA A 72 -15.70 0.47 4.82
C ALA A 72 -17.04 0.11 4.21
N ASP A 73 -18.08 -0.06 5.03
CA ASP A 73 -19.43 -0.37 4.59
C ASP A 73 -19.98 0.74 3.68
N ALA A 74 -19.86 2.01 4.08
CA ALA A 74 -20.33 3.15 3.30
C ALA A 74 -19.60 3.29 1.95
N TYR A 75 -18.29 3.00 1.91
CA TYR A 75 -17.50 3.09 0.68
C TYR A 75 -17.84 1.95 -0.29
N VAL A 76 -18.11 0.75 0.22
CA VAL A 76 -18.61 -0.37 -0.58
C VAL A 76 -19.99 -0.04 -1.16
N GLU A 77 -20.92 0.51 -0.35
CA GLU A 77 -22.23 0.97 -0.82
C GLU A 77 -22.12 2.08 -1.87
N ALA A 78 -21.09 2.91 -1.79
CA ALA A 78 -20.81 3.94 -2.79
C ALA A 78 -20.22 3.37 -4.10
N GLY A 79 -19.87 2.07 -4.15
CA GLY A 79 -19.38 1.37 -5.33
C GLY A 79 -17.88 1.10 -5.33
N ALA A 80 -17.18 1.21 -4.21
CA ALA A 80 -15.78 0.79 -4.13
C ALA A 80 -15.66 -0.71 -4.44
N ASP A 81 -14.72 -1.06 -5.31
CA ASP A 81 -14.47 -2.45 -5.72
C ASP A 81 -13.60 -3.23 -4.72
N GLY A 82 -13.02 -2.53 -3.75
CA GLY A 82 -12.23 -3.10 -2.67
C GLY A 82 -11.95 -2.07 -1.59
N VAL A 83 -11.48 -2.54 -0.44
CA VAL A 83 -11.07 -1.69 0.68
C VAL A 83 -9.63 -1.96 1.04
N MET A 84 -8.90 -0.93 1.45
CA MET A 84 -7.57 -1.03 2.00
C MET A 84 -7.57 -0.46 3.41
N ILE A 85 -7.25 -1.29 4.38
CA ILE A 85 -7.10 -0.84 5.78
C ILE A 85 -5.62 -0.60 6.07
N HIS A 86 -5.33 0.49 6.78
CA HIS A 86 -3.97 0.87 7.11
C HIS A 86 -3.82 1.13 8.60
N SER A 87 -2.78 0.56 9.22
CA SER A 87 -2.41 0.81 10.60
C SER A 87 -0.90 0.90 10.76
N LYS A 88 -0.47 1.64 11.77
CA LYS A 88 0.92 1.70 12.25
C LYS A 88 1.17 0.79 13.46
N ASP A 89 0.13 0.12 13.94
CA ASP A 89 0.28 -0.86 15.01
C ASP A 89 1.23 -1.99 14.61
N LYS A 90 2.13 -2.33 15.53
CA LYS A 90 3.17 -3.32 15.27
C LYS A 90 2.71 -4.75 15.55
N SER A 91 1.67 -4.95 16.36
CA SER A 91 1.14 -6.28 16.64
C SER A 91 0.40 -6.86 15.44
N GLY A 92 -0.26 -6.01 14.66
CA GLY A 92 -1.17 -6.39 13.59
C GLY A 92 -2.61 -6.60 14.07
N ASP A 93 -2.90 -6.38 15.36
CA ASP A 93 -4.23 -6.63 15.95
C ASP A 93 -5.32 -5.74 15.35
N ASP A 94 -5.01 -4.48 15.04
CA ASP A 94 -5.92 -3.58 14.34
C ASP A 94 -6.38 -4.19 13.00
N ILE A 95 -5.42 -4.67 12.21
CA ILE A 95 -5.68 -5.24 10.89
C ILE A 95 -6.47 -6.54 11.00
N LYS A 96 -6.06 -7.41 11.92
CA LYS A 96 -6.76 -8.66 12.20
C LYS A 96 -8.20 -8.42 12.59
N SER A 97 -8.42 -7.52 13.55
CA SER A 97 -9.76 -7.18 14.04
C SER A 97 -10.63 -6.61 12.91
N PHE A 98 -10.09 -5.68 12.13
CA PHE A 98 -10.82 -5.14 10.98
C PHE A 98 -11.16 -6.23 9.96
N CYS A 99 -10.20 -7.02 9.53
CA CYS A 99 -10.42 -8.05 8.51
C CYS A 99 -11.49 -9.06 8.93
N LEU A 100 -11.39 -9.59 10.14
CA LEU A 100 -12.36 -10.58 10.64
C LEU A 100 -13.78 -10.01 10.73
N ASN A 101 -13.94 -8.82 11.33
CA ASN A 101 -15.26 -8.19 11.47
C ASN A 101 -15.85 -7.77 10.11
N PHE A 102 -15.02 -7.23 9.21
CA PHE A 102 -15.48 -6.86 7.87
C PHE A 102 -15.95 -8.08 7.07
N ARG A 103 -15.29 -9.24 7.23
CA ARG A 103 -15.66 -10.50 6.57
C ARG A 103 -16.99 -11.08 7.02
N GLU A 104 -17.46 -10.75 8.21
CA GLU A 104 -18.79 -11.20 8.68
C GLU A 104 -19.91 -10.71 7.76
N LYS A 105 -19.76 -9.52 7.15
CA LYS A 105 -20.76 -8.92 6.27
C LYS A 105 -20.35 -8.96 4.78
N ASN A 106 -19.06 -8.80 4.49
CA ASN A 106 -18.54 -8.57 3.15
C ASN A 106 -17.60 -9.73 2.73
N THR A 107 -18.17 -10.83 2.27
CA THR A 107 -17.42 -12.05 1.94
C THR A 107 -16.64 -11.97 0.63
N THR A 108 -17.01 -11.10 -0.30
CA THR A 108 -16.48 -11.03 -1.67
C THR A 108 -15.63 -9.80 -1.96
N ILE A 109 -15.82 -8.71 -1.22
CA ILE A 109 -15.08 -7.46 -1.43
C ILE A 109 -13.60 -7.66 -1.11
N PRO A 110 -12.66 -7.41 -2.03
CA PRO A 110 -11.23 -7.53 -1.77
C PRO A 110 -10.75 -6.63 -0.65
N ILE A 111 -9.96 -7.20 0.27
CA ILE A 111 -9.24 -6.46 1.31
C ILE A 111 -7.76 -6.38 0.92
N VAL A 112 -7.24 -5.16 0.88
CA VAL A 112 -5.83 -4.85 0.64
C VAL A 112 -5.16 -4.51 1.95
N VAL A 113 -3.98 -5.08 2.21
CA VAL A 113 -3.18 -4.80 3.40
C VAL A 113 -1.73 -4.47 3.03
N VAL A 114 -1.05 -3.70 3.89
CA VAL A 114 0.35 -3.28 3.70
C VAL A 114 1.13 -3.55 4.98
N PRO A 115 1.75 -4.72 5.16
CA PRO A 115 2.37 -5.15 6.41
C PRO A 115 3.74 -4.49 6.68
N SER A 116 3.84 -3.16 6.53
CA SER A 116 5.09 -2.43 6.78
C SER A 116 5.42 -2.31 8.27
N SER A 117 4.40 -2.13 9.11
CA SER A 117 4.55 -1.99 10.57
C SER A 117 4.52 -3.33 11.30
N TYR A 118 3.72 -4.27 10.82
CA TYR A 118 3.53 -5.63 11.35
C TYR A 118 4.17 -6.70 10.44
N ASN A 119 5.40 -6.45 10.02
CA ASN A 119 6.13 -7.20 9.00
C ASN A 119 6.58 -8.61 9.43
N HIS A 120 6.27 -9.02 10.65
CA HIS A 120 6.49 -10.38 11.15
C HIS A 120 5.31 -11.32 10.84
N ILE A 121 4.13 -10.76 10.48
CA ILE A 121 2.95 -11.53 10.10
C ILE A 121 3.16 -12.07 8.69
N LYS A 122 2.96 -13.38 8.52
CA LYS A 122 3.11 -14.06 7.24
C LYS A 122 1.86 -13.92 6.37
N GLU A 123 2.02 -14.14 5.07
CA GLU A 123 0.89 -14.11 4.11
C GLU A 123 -0.21 -15.12 4.47
N GLU A 124 0.17 -16.31 4.95
CA GLU A 124 -0.78 -17.35 5.37
C GLU A 124 -1.71 -16.83 6.48
N GLU A 125 -1.16 -16.11 7.46
CA GLU A 125 -1.96 -15.51 8.55
C GLU A 125 -2.86 -14.38 8.02
N LEU A 126 -2.36 -13.56 7.10
CA LEU A 126 -3.16 -12.49 6.47
C LEU A 126 -4.32 -13.09 5.64
N ILE A 127 -4.10 -14.20 4.96
CA ILE A 127 -5.13 -14.94 4.24
C ILE A 127 -6.19 -15.50 5.21
N GLU A 128 -5.78 -16.08 6.34
CA GLU A 128 -6.69 -16.56 7.37
C GLU A 128 -7.56 -15.43 7.96
N TRP A 129 -7.04 -14.22 8.04
CA TRP A 129 -7.81 -13.04 8.45
C TRP A 129 -8.75 -12.53 7.34
N GLY A 130 -8.59 -13.01 6.10
CA GLY A 130 -9.42 -12.66 4.96
C GLY A 130 -8.84 -11.58 4.04
N ALA A 131 -7.56 -11.25 4.13
CA ALA A 131 -6.89 -10.39 3.15
C ALA A 131 -6.76 -11.10 1.79
N ASN A 132 -6.88 -10.32 0.71
CA ASN A 132 -6.78 -10.84 -0.66
C ASN A 132 -5.54 -10.32 -1.39
N ILE A 133 -5.10 -9.11 -1.05
CA ILE A 133 -3.97 -8.43 -1.70
C ILE A 133 -3.01 -7.92 -0.63
N VAL A 134 -1.75 -8.31 -0.74
CA VAL A 134 -0.67 -7.84 0.14
C VAL A 134 0.28 -6.95 -0.67
N ILE A 135 0.49 -5.72 -0.21
CA ILE A 135 1.41 -4.77 -0.86
C ILE A 135 2.69 -4.65 -0.03
N TYR A 136 3.82 -5.05 -0.62
CA TYR A 136 5.16 -4.84 -0.05
C TYR A 136 5.72 -3.49 -0.48
N ALA A 137 5.41 -2.45 0.32
CA ALA A 137 5.73 -1.08 -0.01
C ALA A 137 7.20 -0.73 0.25
N ASN A 138 7.84 -0.08 -0.73
CA ASN A 138 9.17 0.55 -0.61
C ASN A 138 10.37 -0.38 -0.34
N HIS A 139 10.21 -1.69 -0.21
CA HIS A 139 11.32 -2.60 0.14
C HIS A 139 12.46 -2.54 -0.88
N LEU A 140 12.13 -2.58 -2.17
CA LEU A 140 13.14 -2.51 -3.24
C LEU A 140 13.86 -1.16 -3.24
N LEU A 141 13.15 -0.05 -3.09
CA LEU A 141 13.74 1.28 -3.00
C LEU A 141 14.63 1.43 -1.76
N ARG A 142 14.17 0.94 -0.61
CA ARG A 142 14.93 0.96 0.65
C ARG A 142 16.18 0.08 0.60
N ALA A 143 16.16 -0.99 -0.18
CA ALA A 143 17.33 -1.84 -0.41
C ALA A 143 18.30 -1.22 -1.42
N SER A 144 17.80 -0.66 -2.50
CA SER A 144 18.63 -0.10 -3.57
C SER A 144 19.37 1.17 -3.17
N PHE A 145 18.73 2.07 -2.40
CA PHE A 145 19.34 3.35 -2.03
C PHE A 145 20.65 3.20 -1.26
N PRO A 146 20.75 2.45 -0.14
CA PRO A 146 22.01 2.27 0.57
C PRO A 146 23.03 1.50 -0.27
N SER A 147 22.61 0.56 -1.13
CA SER A 147 23.51 -0.14 -2.04
C SER A 147 24.13 0.82 -3.06
N MET A 148 23.33 1.64 -3.72
CA MET A 148 23.84 2.66 -4.65
C MET A 148 24.76 3.68 -3.95
N GLN A 149 24.40 4.10 -2.73
CA GLN A 149 25.23 5.01 -1.94
C GLN A 149 26.59 4.39 -1.59
N ASN A 150 26.63 3.09 -1.25
CA ASN A 150 27.86 2.37 -0.98
C ASN A 150 28.75 2.28 -2.21
N VAL A 151 28.18 1.97 -3.38
CA VAL A 151 28.89 1.96 -4.66
C VAL A 151 29.52 3.32 -4.94
N ALA A 152 28.75 4.40 -4.86
CA ALA A 152 29.26 5.75 -5.09
C ALA A 152 30.40 6.13 -4.13
N LYS A 153 30.25 5.85 -2.83
CA LYS A 153 31.31 6.10 -1.83
C LYS A 153 32.59 5.30 -2.13
N THR A 154 32.46 4.04 -2.54
CA THR A 154 33.60 3.17 -2.86
C THR A 154 34.37 3.69 -4.06
N ILE A 155 33.67 4.10 -5.12
CA ILE A 155 34.34 4.72 -6.31
C ILE A 155 35.04 6.00 -5.93
N LEU A 156 34.41 6.90 -5.21
CA LEU A 156 35.02 8.17 -4.79
C LEU A 156 36.24 7.96 -3.92
N LYS A 157 36.21 7.00 -3.02
CA LYS A 157 37.33 6.67 -2.13
C LYS A 157 38.51 6.06 -2.89
N ASN A 158 38.24 5.07 -3.72
CA ASN A 158 39.33 4.28 -4.38
C ASN A 158 39.71 4.83 -5.74
N LYS A 159 38.91 5.71 -6.34
CA LYS A 159 39.06 6.26 -7.70
C LYS A 159 39.16 5.17 -8.78
N ARG A 160 38.55 4.03 -8.53
CA ARG A 160 38.40 2.86 -9.39
C ARG A 160 37.23 1.99 -8.93
N THR A 161 36.93 0.91 -9.66
CA THR A 161 35.76 0.06 -9.44
C THR A 161 36.07 -1.38 -9.08
N SER A 162 37.32 -1.81 -9.02
CA SER A 162 37.66 -3.22 -8.77
C SER A 162 37.18 -3.75 -7.42
N GLU A 163 36.97 -2.89 -6.43
CA GLU A 163 36.41 -3.24 -5.12
C GLU A 163 34.92 -3.55 -5.20
N LEU A 164 34.28 -3.32 -6.34
CA LEU A 164 32.85 -3.52 -6.55
C LEU A 164 32.49 -4.78 -7.33
N ASP A 165 33.48 -5.53 -7.81
CA ASP A 165 33.27 -6.71 -8.66
C ASP A 165 32.39 -7.77 -8.06
N ASN A 166 32.37 -7.90 -6.71
CA ASN A 166 31.52 -8.82 -5.99
C ASN A 166 30.22 -8.15 -5.43
N THR A 167 30.06 -6.84 -5.66
CA THR A 167 28.91 -6.07 -5.16
C THR A 167 27.93 -5.76 -6.27
N CYS A 168 28.46 -5.43 -7.44
CA CYS A 168 27.66 -5.12 -8.61
C CYS A 168 27.41 -6.37 -9.46
N MET A 169 26.26 -6.42 -10.10
CA MET A 169 25.98 -7.39 -11.15
C MET A 169 26.99 -7.23 -12.29
N SER A 170 27.44 -8.32 -12.86
CA SER A 170 28.36 -8.25 -14.00
C SER A 170 27.71 -7.57 -15.22
N ILE A 171 28.53 -6.99 -16.09
CA ILE A 171 28.05 -6.37 -17.34
C ILE A 171 27.29 -7.39 -18.20
N LYS A 172 27.74 -8.66 -18.21
CA LYS A 172 27.05 -9.70 -18.96
C LYS A 172 25.64 -9.93 -18.43
N GLU A 173 25.48 -10.09 -17.12
CA GLU A 173 24.18 -10.33 -16.49
C GLU A 173 23.22 -9.15 -16.70
N ILE A 174 23.68 -7.89 -16.54
CA ILE A 174 22.79 -6.73 -16.73
C ILE A 174 22.32 -6.59 -18.18
N LEU A 175 23.17 -6.92 -19.15
CA LEU A 175 22.80 -6.91 -20.56
C LEU A 175 21.81 -8.01 -20.94
N GLU A 176 21.81 -9.11 -20.20
CA GLU A 176 20.88 -10.23 -20.40
C GLU A 176 19.51 -10.00 -19.76
N LEU A 177 19.38 -9.04 -18.81
CA LEU A 177 18.10 -8.69 -18.19
C LEU A 177 17.11 -8.03 -19.16
N ILE A 178 17.60 -7.38 -20.20
CA ILE A 178 16.75 -6.64 -21.16
C ILE A 178 16.61 -7.48 -22.42
N PRO A 179 15.43 -8.08 -22.70
CA PRO A 179 15.22 -8.85 -23.93
C PRO A 179 15.47 -7.99 -25.19
N GLY A 180 16.19 -8.56 -26.15
CA GLY A 180 16.43 -7.90 -27.45
C GLY A 180 17.63 -6.93 -27.47
N THR A 181 18.51 -6.95 -26.48
CA THR A 181 19.76 -6.17 -26.49
C THR A 181 20.93 -6.91 -27.17
N LYS A 182 20.69 -8.08 -27.73
CA LYS A 182 21.64 -8.86 -28.55
C LYS A 182 21.33 -8.71 -30.00
#